data_f25ae233bab3f9bfe8cb30ee203d631f
#
_entry.id   f25ae233bab3f9bfe8cb30ee203d631f
#
_cell.length_a   1.000
_cell.length_b   1.000
_cell.length_c   1.000
_cell.angle_alpha   90.00
_cell.angle_beta   90.00
_cell.angle_gamma   90.00
#
_symmetry.space_group_name_H-M   'P 1'
#
loop_
_entity.id
_entity.type
_entity.pdbx_description
1 polymer ?
#
loop_
_entity_poly.entity_id
_entity_poly.type
_entity_poly.pdbx_seq_one_letter_code
_entity_poly.pdbx_strand_id
1 'polypeptide(L)'
;MSVASPSLKERLQAVKKTRWIRFGVAAVLFILFAVWLDNYYILPFLVVMADIYLTRYVPWTFWKKSKNKTVLRVMEWVDAIVYALVAVYLINIFFFQNYKIPTSSLEKSLLVGDYLFVSKLSYGPRVPNTPLSFPLVQNTFPILNVKSYIEWPSWPYHRLAGLGKVKRGDIVVFNFPAGDTVAVRVPNPDYYTLVHYVGRDGVKRNKEQFGEVVYRPVDRRENYVKRCVGMPGDTFEIRDNQVYVDGKAIENPRNIQFNYFVMLQPGYRFSEKQFRELGVSVDDRRFVSAERGWYEDLLALGFMPDSDGAFPSIYHMPLTPEALNRVKKYPYVSKIVQEPGAFGGEAYPLGYGRGWTRADFGPLWIPKRGETVRLTAENYLLYERAIRDHEGNRLERRDGRIFINGEEADSYRFKMDYYMMLGDNRDNSA
;
A
#
# COMPACT_ATOMS: atom_id res chain seq x y z
N MET A 1 61.51 -19.20 6.49
CA MET A 1 60.70 -20.15 7.26
C MET A 1 59.25 -19.63 7.24
N SER A 2 58.39 -20.31 6.50
CA SER A 2 56.94 -19.99 6.51
C SER A 2 56.37 -20.51 7.83
N VAL A 3 56.01 -19.63 8.73
CA VAL A 3 55.29 -20.00 9.94
C VAL A 3 53.95 -20.59 9.49
N ALA A 4 53.74 -21.90 9.69
CA ALA A 4 52.47 -22.55 9.40
C ALA A 4 51.35 -21.81 10.12
N SER A 5 50.25 -21.54 9.39
CA SER A 5 49.08 -20.88 9.99
C SER A 5 48.52 -21.79 11.09
N PRO A 6 48.20 -21.29 12.28
CA PRO A 6 47.73 -22.07 13.43
C PRO A 6 46.48 -22.86 13.04
N SER A 7 46.40 -24.09 13.48
CA SER A 7 45.23 -24.98 13.28
C SER A 7 43.97 -24.42 13.91
N LEU A 8 42.78 -24.85 13.47
CA LEU A 8 41.51 -24.41 14.03
C LEU A 8 41.42 -24.66 15.55
N LYS A 9 41.98 -25.80 16.02
CA LYS A 9 42.04 -26.16 17.44
C LYS A 9 42.87 -25.19 18.24
N GLU A 10 44.07 -24.83 17.77
CA GLU A 10 44.95 -23.84 18.42
C GLU A 10 44.30 -22.47 18.46
N ARG A 11 43.62 -22.04 17.40
CA ARG A 11 42.87 -20.77 17.37
C ARG A 11 41.77 -20.74 18.41
N LEU A 12 40.97 -21.80 18.56
CA LEU A 12 39.89 -21.89 19.56
C LEU A 12 40.43 -21.88 20.99
N GLN A 13 41.57 -22.58 21.26
CA GLN A 13 42.20 -22.59 22.59
C GLN A 13 42.76 -21.24 22.99
N ALA A 14 43.21 -20.42 22.04
CA ALA A 14 43.72 -19.09 22.26
C ALA A 14 42.65 -18.01 22.49
N VAL A 15 41.34 -18.35 22.37
CA VAL A 15 40.25 -17.39 22.49
C VAL A 15 40.02 -16.97 23.93
N LYS A 16 40.07 -15.66 24.23
CA LYS A 16 39.78 -15.10 25.55
C LYS A 16 38.34 -15.40 25.99
N LYS A 17 38.12 -15.69 27.28
CA LYS A 17 36.80 -16.00 27.87
C LYS A 17 35.74 -14.94 27.54
N THR A 18 36.10 -13.66 27.51
CA THR A 18 35.19 -12.55 27.13
C THR A 18 34.62 -12.67 25.69
N ARG A 19 35.40 -13.26 24.77
CA ARG A 19 34.93 -13.46 23.39
C ARG A 19 33.94 -14.62 23.27
N TRP A 20 34.14 -15.69 24.07
CA TRP A 20 33.21 -16.79 24.22
C TRP A 20 31.88 -16.29 24.79
N ILE A 21 31.90 -15.45 25.82
CA ILE A 21 30.67 -14.84 26.39
C ILE A 21 29.95 -13.98 25.34
N ARG A 22 30.69 -13.12 24.63
CA ARG A 22 30.08 -12.27 23.58
C ARG A 22 29.46 -13.12 22.44
N PHE A 23 30.16 -14.17 22.01
CA PHE A 23 29.63 -15.12 21.03
C PHE A 23 28.38 -15.82 21.58
N GLY A 24 28.42 -16.33 22.81
CA GLY A 24 27.27 -17.00 23.41
C GLY A 24 26.03 -16.10 23.47
N VAL A 25 26.17 -14.86 23.92
CA VAL A 25 25.08 -13.89 23.96
C VAL A 25 24.56 -13.61 22.55
N ALA A 26 25.45 -13.34 21.59
CA ALA A 26 25.06 -13.06 20.20
C ALA A 26 24.37 -14.29 19.55
N ALA A 27 24.88 -15.50 19.81
CA ALA A 27 24.30 -16.73 19.29
C ALA A 27 22.88 -16.99 19.86
N VAL A 28 22.69 -16.80 21.17
CA VAL A 28 21.37 -16.92 21.80
C VAL A 28 20.39 -15.91 21.21
N LEU A 29 20.78 -14.64 21.11
CA LEU A 29 19.93 -13.62 20.50
C LEU A 29 19.59 -13.94 19.03
N PHE A 30 20.56 -14.46 18.27
CA PHE A 30 20.36 -14.85 16.89
C PHE A 30 19.43 -16.08 16.77
N ILE A 31 19.55 -17.07 17.65
CA ILE A 31 18.64 -18.23 17.67
C ILE A 31 17.22 -17.77 18.05
N LEU A 32 17.07 -16.92 19.06
CA LEU A 32 15.75 -16.34 19.42
C LEU A 32 15.16 -15.55 18.25
N PHE A 33 15.99 -14.83 17.51
CA PHE A 33 15.57 -14.14 16.29
C PHE A 33 15.14 -15.12 15.20
N ALA A 34 15.86 -16.23 14.98
CA ALA A 34 15.49 -17.27 14.02
C ALA A 34 14.15 -17.95 14.37
N VAL A 35 13.95 -18.24 15.67
CA VAL A 35 12.68 -18.76 16.18
C VAL A 35 11.54 -17.76 15.99
N TRP A 36 11.77 -16.48 16.28
CA TRP A 36 10.77 -15.45 16.07
C TRP A 36 10.41 -15.27 14.59
N LEU A 37 11.41 -15.40 13.68
CA LEU A 37 11.21 -15.37 12.23
C LEU A 37 10.48 -16.61 11.69
N ASP A 38 10.37 -17.68 12.48
CA ASP A 38 9.96 -19.00 12.01
C ASP A 38 10.74 -19.45 10.77
N ASN A 39 12.03 -19.12 10.73
CA ASN A 39 12.91 -19.35 9.59
C ASN A 39 14.29 -19.86 10.05
N TYR A 40 14.46 -21.17 9.98
CA TYR A 40 15.68 -21.84 10.41
C TYR A 40 16.77 -21.90 9.33
N TYR A 41 16.48 -21.51 8.08
CA TYR A 41 17.46 -21.45 7.00
C TYR A 41 18.55 -20.40 7.21
N ILE A 42 18.35 -19.48 8.18
CA ILE A 42 19.37 -18.50 8.56
C ILE A 42 20.40 -19.05 9.58
N LEU A 43 20.13 -20.18 10.25
CA LEU A 43 21.00 -20.73 11.27
C LEU A 43 22.45 -21.04 10.81
N PRO A 44 22.74 -21.45 9.55
CA PRO A 44 24.10 -21.57 9.06
C PRO A 44 24.94 -20.30 9.22
N PHE A 45 24.31 -19.12 9.32
CA PHE A 45 25.02 -17.86 9.61
C PHE A 45 25.72 -17.84 10.99
N LEU A 46 25.31 -18.71 11.92
CA LEU A 46 26.02 -18.94 13.19
C LEU A 46 27.49 -19.34 12.98
N VAL A 47 27.80 -20.07 11.88
CA VAL A 47 29.18 -20.42 11.55
C VAL A 47 30.00 -19.19 11.22
N VAL A 48 29.40 -18.23 10.47
CA VAL A 48 30.04 -16.94 10.17
C VAL A 48 30.24 -16.14 11.44
N MET A 49 29.24 -16.12 12.31
CA MET A 49 29.36 -15.46 13.65
C MET A 49 30.45 -16.12 14.48
N ALA A 50 30.54 -17.46 14.50
CA ALA A 50 31.60 -18.16 15.21
C ALA A 50 32.99 -17.81 14.65
N ASP A 51 33.11 -17.67 13.33
CA ASP A 51 34.37 -17.23 12.73
C ASP A 51 34.73 -15.80 13.17
N ILE A 52 33.82 -14.87 13.09
CA ILE A 52 34.06 -13.46 13.48
C ILE A 52 34.46 -13.34 14.96
N TYR A 53 33.74 -14.02 15.85
CA TYR A 53 33.94 -13.91 17.28
C TYR A 53 35.06 -14.79 17.82
N LEU A 54 35.22 -16.02 17.30
CA LEU A 54 36.09 -17.03 17.87
C LEU A 54 37.32 -17.30 17.01
N THR A 55 37.14 -17.86 15.80
CA THR A 55 38.23 -18.44 15.03
C THR A 55 39.04 -17.41 14.25
N ARG A 56 38.37 -16.37 13.70
CA ARG A 56 38.98 -15.40 12.77
C ARG A 56 39.79 -16.10 11.68
N TYR A 57 39.23 -17.22 11.18
CA TYR A 57 39.83 -17.97 10.10
C TYR A 57 39.84 -17.16 8.81
N VAL A 58 38.69 -16.57 8.50
CA VAL A 58 38.54 -15.63 7.40
C VAL A 58 39.05 -14.25 7.84
N PRO A 59 40.02 -13.66 7.13
CA PRO A 59 40.54 -12.34 7.47
C PRO A 59 39.58 -11.22 7.01
N TRP A 60 38.40 -11.10 7.64
CA TRP A 60 37.34 -10.13 7.29
C TRP A 60 37.85 -8.69 7.18
N THR A 61 38.94 -8.37 7.89
CA THR A 61 39.57 -7.05 7.91
C THR A 61 40.94 -7.03 7.27
N PHE A 62 41.17 -7.87 6.22
CA PHE A 62 42.50 -8.01 5.57
C PHE A 62 43.07 -6.67 5.06
N TRP A 63 42.19 -5.77 4.63
CA TRP A 63 42.51 -4.44 4.13
C TRP A 63 43.18 -3.54 5.21
N LYS A 64 42.91 -3.78 6.50
CA LYS A 64 43.53 -3.03 7.62
C LYS A 64 45.04 -3.24 7.71
N LYS A 65 45.57 -4.26 7.04
CA LYS A 65 47.02 -4.54 6.97
C LYS A 65 47.70 -3.81 5.81
N SER A 66 46.95 -3.10 4.97
CA SER A 66 47.52 -2.35 3.84
C SER A 66 48.41 -1.21 4.34
N LYS A 67 49.56 -1.03 3.68
CA LYS A 67 50.43 0.11 3.90
C LYS A 67 49.99 1.38 3.14
N ASN A 68 49.08 1.23 2.20
CA ASN A 68 48.58 2.35 1.41
C ASN A 68 47.43 3.08 2.15
N LYS A 69 47.68 4.33 2.55
CA LYS A 69 46.74 5.18 3.28
C LYS A 69 45.42 5.42 2.49
N THR A 70 45.50 5.49 1.17
CA THR A 70 44.29 5.67 0.31
C THR A 70 43.42 4.43 0.37
N VAL A 71 43.99 3.23 0.25
CA VAL A 71 43.26 1.97 0.38
C VAL A 71 42.58 1.85 1.75
N LEU A 72 43.30 2.20 2.84
CA LEU A 72 42.74 2.19 4.18
C LEU A 72 41.52 3.11 4.28
N ARG A 73 41.62 4.34 3.82
CA ARG A 73 40.53 5.32 3.87
C ARG A 73 39.31 4.89 3.03
N VAL A 74 39.56 4.43 1.80
CA VAL A 74 38.47 3.95 0.94
C VAL A 74 37.76 2.75 1.55
N MET A 75 38.51 1.78 2.08
CA MET A 75 37.91 0.58 2.67
C MET A 75 37.20 0.87 4.00
N GLU A 76 37.61 1.88 4.78
CA GLU A 76 36.85 2.36 5.94
C GLU A 76 35.50 2.92 5.54
N TRP A 77 35.44 3.72 4.46
CA TRP A 77 34.18 4.20 3.90
C TRP A 77 33.30 3.06 3.40
N VAL A 78 33.87 2.10 2.67
CA VAL A 78 33.12 0.92 2.17
C VAL A 78 32.53 0.13 3.34
N ASP A 79 33.32 -0.13 4.38
CA ASP A 79 32.87 -0.87 5.58
C ASP A 79 31.72 -0.14 6.28
N ALA A 80 31.85 1.19 6.47
CA ALA A 80 30.81 2.02 7.06
C ALA A 80 29.51 2.04 6.23
N ILE A 81 29.63 2.16 4.90
CA ILE A 81 28.46 2.15 3.99
C ILE A 81 27.76 0.78 4.01
N VAL A 82 28.50 -0.31 3.92
CA VAL A 82 27.94 -1.67 3.95
C VAL A 82 27.22 -1.90 5.28
N TYR A 83 27.86 -1.53 6.40
CA TYR A 83 27.23 -1.64 7.72
C TYR A 83 25.95 -0.81 7.80
N ALA A 84 25.96 0.44 7.33
CA ALA A 84 24.80 1.32 7.35
C ALA A 84 23.65 0.76 6.50
N LEU A 85 23.96 0.26 5.29
CA LEU A 85 22.94 -0.34 4.40
C LEU A 85 22.30 -1.58 5.02
N VAL A 86 23.09 -2.47 5.61
CA VAL A 86 22.56 -3.66 6.31
C VAL A 86 21.71 -3.26 7.51
N ALA A 87 22.19 -2.33 8.33
CA ALA A 87 21.45 -1.85 9.50
C ALA A 87 20.10 -1.21 9.10
N VAL A 88 20.12 -0.31 8.10
CA VAL A 88 18.90 0.33 7.59
C VAL A 88 17.94 -0.70 7.00
N TYR A 89 18.44 -1.68 6.26
CA TYR A 89 17.64 -2.77 5.71
C TYR A 89 16.89 -3.53 6.81
N LEU A 90 17.58 -3.96 7.85
CA LEU A 90 16.99 -4.69 8.97
C LEU A 90 16.00 -3.82 9.76
N ILE A 91 16.33 -2.56 10.00
CA ILE A 91 15.44 -1.62 10.69
C ILE A 91 14.14 -1.43 9.89
N ASN A 92 14.24 -1.21 8.58
CA ASN A 92 13.08 -1.00 7.72
C ASN A 92 12.16 -2.22 7.60
N ILE A 93 12.71 -3.42 7.70
CA ILE A 93 11.91 -4.66 7.66
C ILE A 93 11.22 -4.92 9.00
N PHE A 94 11.95 -4.82 10.11
CA PHE A 94 11.49 -5.36 11.39
C PHE A 94 10.95 -4.33 12.37
N PHE A 95 11.40 -3.06 12.28
CA PHE A 95 11.08 -2.07 13.30
C PHE A 95 10.20 -0.95 12.77
N PHE A 96 10.70 -0.12 11.90
CA PHE A 96 9.95 1.00 11.32
C PHE A 96 10.50 1.41 9.96
N GLN A 97 9.65 2.03 9.16
CA GLN A 97 10.00 2.53 7.85
C GLN A 97 9.40 3.92 7.64
N ASN A 98 10.17 4.81 7.03
CA ASN A 98 9.73 6.15 6.70
C ASN A 98 9.02 6.16 5.35
N TYR A 99 7.92 6.90 5.28
CA TYR A 99 7.17 7.17 4.04
C TYR A 99 6.88 8.66 3.93
N LYS A 100 6.84 9.16 2.71
CA LYS A 100 6.32 10.48 2.39
C LYS A 100 4.93 10.32 1.80
N ILE A 101 3.97 11.16 2.22
CA ILE A 101 2.61 11.16 1.68
C ILE A 101 2.62 11.83 0.30
N PRO A 102 2.29 11.09 -0.80
CA PRO A 102 2.31 11.64 -2.14
C PRO A 102 0.95 12.16 -2.63
N THR A 103 -0.16 11.78 -1.99
CA THR A 103 -1.54 12.02 -2.47
C THR A 103 -2.44 12.54 -1.37
N SER A 104 -3.51 13.25 -1.75
CA SER A 104 -4.49 13.84 -0.85
C SER A 104 -5.57 12.88 -0.31
N SER A 105 -5.42 11.56 -0.51
CA SER A 105 -6.46 10.58 -0.14
C SER A 105 -6.81 10.51 1.35
N LEU A 106 -5.92 10.98 2.23
CA LEU A 106 -6.14 11.17 3.66
C LEU A 106 -5.96 12.63 4.08
N GLU A 107 -6.17 13.56 3.15
CA GLU A 107 -6.01 15.00 3.39
C GLU A 107 -6.78 15.44 4.66
N LYS A 108 -6.21 16.38 5.41
CA LYS A 108 -6.64 16.82 6.77
C LYS A 108 -6.38 15.81 7.90
N SER A 109 -6.19 14.52 7.61
CA SER A 109 -5.70 13.55 8.59
C SER A 109 -4.19 13.37 8.47
N LEU A 110 -3.70 13.30 7.22
CA LEU A 110 -2.29 13.28 6.83
C LEU A 110 -2.12 14.16 5.59
N LEU A 111 -1.26 15.16 5.65
CA LEU A 111 -1.11 16.11 4.57
C LEU A 111 -0.15 15.62 3.48
N VAL A 112 -0.39 16.03 2.24
CA VAL A 112 0.57 15.81 1.15
C VAL A 112 1.92 16.42 1.53
N GLY A 113 2.98 15.63 1.43
CA GLY A 113 4.34 16.04 1.81
C GLY A 113 4.78 15.64 3.21
N ASP A 114 3.86 15.22 4.08
CA ASP A 114 4.19 14.72 5.42
C ASP A 114 5.11 13.49 5.36
N TYR A 115 6.01 13.40 6.33
CA TYR A 115 6.86 12.23 6.55
C TYR A 115 6.32 11.41 7.71
N LEU A 116 6.06 10.15 7.46
CA LEU A 116 5.50 9.22 8.43
C LEU A 116 6.54 8.22 8.91
N PHE A 117 6.54 7.97 10.21
CA PHE A 117 7.18 6.80 10.82
C PHE A 117 6.14 5.68 10.94
N VAL A 118 6.28 4.64 10.14
CA VAL A 118 5.37 3.50 10.16
C VAL A 118 5.97 2.36 10.98
N SER A 119 5.35 2.05 12.10
CA SER A 119 5.75 0.94 12.97
C SER A 119 5.44 -0.40 12.31
N LYS A 120 6.44 -1.25 12.17
CA LYS A 120 6.27 -2.65 11.75
C LYS A 120 5.87 -3.54 12.91
N LEU A 121 6.25 -3.17 14.14
CA LEU A 121 5.99 -3.95 15.35
C LEU A 121 4.52 -3.92 15.77
N SER A 122 3.80 -2.85 15.46
CA SER A 122 2.39 -2.69 15.88
C SER A 122 1.52 -3.87 15.46
N TYR A 123 1.61 -4.30 14.20
CA TYR A 123 0.81 -5.41 13.65
C TYR A 123 1.66 -6.61 13.23
N GLY A 124 2.93 -6.62 13.60
CA GLY A 124 3.91 -7.62 13.23
C GLY A 124 4.61 -7.32 11.90
N PRO A 125 5.95 -7.37 11.87
CA PRO A 125 6.69 -7.22 10.64
C PRO A 125 6.44 -8.40 9.71
N ARG A 126 6.57 -8.16 8.41
CA ARG A 126 6.49 -9.22 7.40
C ARG A 126 7.88 -9.68 7.03
N VAL A 127 8.08 -10.99 7.01
CA VAL A 127 9.29 -11.60 6.42
C VAL A 127 9.31 -11.26 4.93
N PRO A 128 10.41 -10.74 4.37
CA PRO A 128 10.47 -10.39 2.95
C PRO A 128 10.24 -11.60 2.04
N ASN A 129 9.38 -11.45 1.03
CA ASN A 129 9.25 -12.47 -0.01
C ASN A 129 10.53 -12.52 -0.87
N THR A 130 11.17 -11.36 -1.13
CA THR A 130 12.42 -11.22 -1.87
C THR A 130 13.53 -10.69 -0.96
N PRO A 131 14.22 -11.56 -0.20
CA PRO A 131 15.17 -11.14 0.82
C PRO A 131 16.42 -10.45 0.25
N LEU A 132 16.79 -10.78 -0.98
CA LEU A 132 17.91 -10.16 -1.66
C LEU A 132 17.45 -8.93 -2.44
N SER A 133 17.44 -7.79 -1.77
CA SER A 133 17.00 -6.53 -2.37
C SER A 133 17.88 -5.37 -1.92
N PHE A 134 17.98 -4.36 -2.78
CA PHE A 134 18.68 -3.14 -2.43
C PHE A 134 17.80 -2.31 -1.47
N PRO A 135 18.34 -1.92 -0.30
CA PRO A 135 17.60 -1.08 0.65
C PRO A 135 17.26 0.28 0.03
N LEU A 136 16.21 0.93 0.53
CA LEU A 136 15.71 2.25 0.13
C LEU A 136 15.10 2.34 -1.28
N VAL A 137 15.10 1.26 -2.06
CA VAL A 137 14.43 1.21 -3.39
C VAL A 137 13.34 0.17 -3.38
N GLN A 138 12.09 0.59 -3.64
CA GLN A 138 10.93 -0.30 -3.53
C GLN A 138 10.91 -1.39 -4.61
N ASN A 139 10.99 -1.01 -5.88
CA ASN A 139 10.86 -1.96 -6.99
C ASN A 139 11.88 -1.78 -8.12
N THR A 140 12.11 -0.57 -8.61
CA THR A 140 12.97 -0.31 -9.78
C THR A 140 13.90 0.86 -9.51
N PHE A 141 15.16 0.75 -9.89
CA PHE A 141 16.11 1.86 -9.83
C PHE A 141 15.68 2.98 -10.79
N PRO A 142 15.53 4.23 -10.31
CA PRO A 142 14.95 5.32 -11.10
C PRO A 142 15.72 5.67 -12.38
N ILE A 143 17.06 5.53 -12.38
CA ILE A 143 17.92 5.90 -13.51
C ILE A 143 18.16 4.72 -14.44
N LEU A 144 18.41 3.54 -13.88
CA LEU A 144 18.80 2.36 -14.63
C LEU A 144 17.61 1.55 -15.15
N ASN A 145 16.43 1.79 -14.62
CA ASN A 145 15.18 1.10 -14.93
C ASN A 145 15.26 -0.43 -14.79
N VAL A 146 16.13 -0.92 -13.90
CA VAL A 146 16.31 -2.34 -13.56
C VAL A 146 15.70 -2.63 -12.20
N LYS A 147 15.28 -3.89 -11.97
CA LYS A 147 14.74 -4.33 -10.69
C LYS A 147 15.75 -4.11 -9.56
N SER A 148 15.29 -3.63 -8.41
CA SER A 148 16.08 -3.41 -7.19
C SER A 148 16.18 -4.67 -6.31
N TYR A 149 15.67 -5.81 -6.78
CA TYR A 149 15.63 -7.07 -6.05
C TYR A 149 15.89 -8.26 -6.98
N ILE A 150 16.34 -9.36 -6.37
CA ILE A 150 16.50 -10.65 -7.03
C ILE A 150 15.31 -11.52 -6.67
N GLU A 151 14.72 -12.18 -7.68
CA GLU A 151 13.50 -12.98 -7.49
C GLU A 151 13.75 -14.31 -6.79
N TRP A 152 14.99 -14.76 -6.74
CA TRP A 152 15.39 -16.00 -6.07
C TRP A 152 16.54 -15.73 -5.07
N PRO A 153 16.46 -16.25 -3.83
CA PRO A 153 15.37 -17.06 -3.26
C PRO A 153 14.10 -16.22 -3.04
N SER A 154 12.93 -16.87 -3.20
CA SER A 154 11.63 -16.30 -2.86
C SER A 154 10.99 -17.10 -1.73
N TRP A 155 10.53 -16.39 -0.70
CA TRP A 155 9.86 -17.01 0.45
C TRP A 155 8.35 -16.77 0.39
N PRO A 156 7.54 -17.71 0.92
CA PRO A 156 6.10 -17.52 1.00
C PRO A 156 5.75 -16.33 1.91
N TYR A 157 4.55 -15.79 1.73
CA TYR A 157 4.06 -14.74 2.61
C TYR A 157 4.00 -15.22 4.07
N HIS A 158 4.71 -14.54 4.95
CA HIS A 158 4.69 -14.79 6.38
C HIS A 158 4.76 -13.48 7.16
N ARG A 159 3.86 -13.31 8.13
CA ARG A 159 3.84 -12.17 9.04
C ARG A 159 4.10 -12.64 10.47
N LEU A 160 5.06 -12.01 11.11
CA LEU A 160 5.42 -12.29 12.49
C LEU A 160 4.38 -11.73 13.47
N ALA A 161 4.41 -12.23 14.69
CA ALA A 161 3.57 -11.69 15.75
C ALA A 161 3.90 -10.21 16.01
N GLY A 162 2.85 -9.40 16.12
CA GLY A 162 2.94 -7.99 16.48
C GLY A 162 2.58 -7.72 17.94
N LEU A 163 2.73 -6.47 18.36
CA LEU A 163 2.37 -6.00 19.69
C LEU A 163 0.86 -5.79 19.85
N GLY A 164 0.12 -5.71 18.74
CA GLY A 164 -1.31 -5.49 18.72
C GLY A 164 -1.97 -6.02 17.45
N LYS A 165 -3.26 -5.73 17.31
CA LYS A 165 -4.09 -6.08 16.15
C LYS A 165 -4.68 -4.81 15.54
N VAL A 166 -4.95 -4.81 14.25
CA VAL A 166 -5.67 -3.74 13.56
C VAL A 166 -7.03 -3.53 14.21
N LYS A 167 -7.40 -2.27 14.42
CA LYS A 167 -8.69 -1.86 14.96
C LYS A 167 -9.41 -0.97 13.95
N ARG A 168 -10.73 -0.90 14.04
CA ARG A 168 -11.51 0.06 13.28
C ARG A 168 -11.11 1.48 13.66
N GLY A 169 -10.90 2.34 12.66
CA GLY A 169 -10.39 3.69 12.81
C GLY A 169 -8.88 3.84 12.66
N ASP A 170 -8.10 2.75 12.77
CA ASP A 170 -6.65 2.82 12.58
C ASP A 170 -6.29 3.26 11.17
N ILE A 171 -5.29 4.15 11.06
CA ILE A 171 -4.64 4.47 9.78
C ILE A 171 -3.52 3.47 9.56
N VAL A 172 -3.64 2.69 8.46
CA VAL A 172 -2.76 1.56 8.19
C VAL A 172 -2.04 1.73 6.86
N VAL A 173 -0.74 1.46 6.85
CA VAL A 173 0.06 1.32 5.63
C VAL A 173 0.09 -0.15 5.23
N PHE A 174 -0.26 -0.44 3.98
CA PHE A 174 -0.30 -1.79 3.42
C PHE A 174 0.12 -1.80 1.96
N ASN A 175 0.48 -2.97 1.45
CA ASN A 175 0.78 -3.12 0.03
C ASN A 175 -0.51 -3.20 -0.78
N PHE A 176 -0.58 -2.47 -1.88
CA PHE A 176 -1.76 -2.39 -2.73
C PHE A 176 -2.15 -3.77 -3.27
N PRO A 177 -3.34 -4.29 -2.94
CA PRO A 177 -3.72 -5.66 -3.29
C PRO A 177 -3.73 -5.92 -4.81
N ALA A 178 -4.19 -4.93 -5.60
CA ALA A 178 -4.23 -5.01 -7.06
C ALA A 178 -2.88 -4.70 -7.75
N GLY A 179 -1.83 -4.38 -6.98
CA GLY A 179 -0.49 -4.05 -7.49
C GLY A 179 0.39 -5.27 -7.78
N ASP A 180 -0.17 -6.50 -7.82
CA ASP A 180 0.54 -7.72 -8.18
C ASP A 180 0.93 -7.75 -9.66
N THR A 181 0.12 -7.15 -10.51
CA THR A 181 0.40 -6.98 -11.95
C THR A 181 0.29 -5.50 -12.28
N VAL A 182 1.26 -4.98 -13.02
CA VAL A 182 1.33 -3.54 -13.32
C VAL A 182 1.71 -3.33 -14.78
N ALA A 183 0.96 -2.47 -15.46
CA ALA A 183 1.35 -1.88 -16.73
C ALA A 183 2.28 -0.69 -16.44
N VAL A 184 3.57 -0.80 -16.76
CA VAL A 184 4.62 0.07 -16.18
C VAL A 184 4.44 1.55 -16.52
N ARG A 185 3.89 1.87 -17.70
CA ARG A 185 3.64 3.26 -18.13
C ARG A 185 2.33 3.84 -17.58
N VAL A 186 1.38 2.97 -17.21
CA VAL A 186 0.06 3.36 -16.68
C VAL A 186 -0.22 2.56 -15.41
N PRO A 187 0.41 2.92 -14.29
CA PRO A 187 0.21 2.21 -13.02
C PRO A 187 -1.14 2.53 -12.35
N ASN A 188 -1.80 3.60 -12.76
CA ASN A 188 -3.12 4.03 -12.32
C ASN A 188 -3.95 4.48 -13.54
N PRO A 189 -5.16 3.90 -13.77
CA PRO A 189 -5.80 2.87 -12.96
C PRO A 189 -5.01 1.54 -12.95
N ASP A 190 -5.32 0.68 -11.98
CA ASP A 190 -4.63 -0.61 -11.83
C ASP A 190 -4.83 -1.53 -13.07
N TYR A 191 -3.96 -2.53 -13.21
CA TYR A 191 -3.96 -3.44 -14.37
C TYR A 191 -5.30 -4.13 -14.60
N TYR A 192 -6.02 -4.51 -13.55
CA TYR A 192 -7.29 -5.21 -13.69
C TYR A 192 -8.39 -4.29 -14.21
N THR A 193 -8.36 -3.03 -13.78
CA THR A 193 -9.22 -1.98 -14.32
C THR A 193 -8.92 -1.71 -15.80
N LEU A 194 -7.65 -1.63 -16.18
CA LEU A 194 -7.26 -1.52 -17.60
C LEU A 194 -7.75 -2.72 -18.42
N VAL A 195 -7.59 -3.94 -17.90
CA VAL A 195 -8.04 -5.16 -18.58
C VAL A 195 -9.57 -5.20 -18.72
N HIS A 196 -10.30 -4.67 -17.73
CA HIS A 196 -11.76 -4.60 -17.80
C HIS A 196 -12.23 -3.74 -19.00
N TYR A 197 -11.61 -2.58 -19.21
CA TYR A 197 -12.04 -1.65 -20.28
C TYR A 197 -11.40 -1.92 -21.64
N VAL A 198 -10.16 -2.39 -21.69
CA VAL A 198 -9.39 -2.49 -22.95
C VAL A 198 -9.18 -3.95 -23.38
N GLY A 199 -9.41 -4.89 -22.47
CA GLY A 199 -9.10 -6.30 -22.67
C GLY A 199 -7.63 -6.63 -22.44
N ARG A 200 -7.37 -7.88 -21.99
CA ARG A 200 -6.00 -8.35 -21.66
C ARG A 200 -5.04 -8.25 -22.85
N ASP A 201 -5.51 -8.61 -24.02
CA ASP A 201 -4.70 -8.55 -25.25
C ASP A 201 -4.44 -7.13 -25.70
N GLY A 202 -5.42 -6.22 -25.53
CA GLY A 202 -5.26 -4.79 -25.80
C GLY A 202 -4.16 -4.17 -24.97
N VAL A 203 -4.16 -4.43 -23.66
CA VAL A 203 -3.11 -3.94 -22.74
C VAL A 203 -1.74 -4.52 -23.10
N LYS A 204 -1.64 -5.82 -23.41
CA LYS A 204 -0.35 -6.47 -23.71
C LYS A 204 0.24 -6.07 -25.05
N ARG A 205 -0.60 -5.85 -26.09
CA ARG A 205 -0.13 -5.53 -27.45
C ARG A 205 0.28 -4.05 -27.58
N ASN A 206 -0.40 -3.15 -26.90
CA ASN A 206 -0.09 -1.71 -26.99
C ASN A 206 0.95 -1.29 -25.96
N LYS A 207 2.21 -1.77 -26.17
CA LYS A 207 3.35 -1.45 -25.30
C LYS A 207 3.75 0.04 -25.34
N GLU A 208 3.43 0.75 -26.39
CA GLU A 208 3.70 2.19 -26.49
C GLU A 208 2.87 2.96 -25.47
N GLN A 209 1.63 2.60 -25.28
CA GLN A 209 0.73 3.24 -24.33
C GLN A 209 0.91 2.70 -22.91
N PHE A 210 0.91 1.38 -22.73
CA PHE A 210 0.84 0.74 -21.41
C PHE A 210 2.20 0.31 -20.85
N GLY A 211 3.23 0.23 -21.70
CA GLY A 211 4.55 -0.32 -21.34
C GLY A 211 4.53 -1.84 -21.20
N GLU A 212 5.57 -2.37 -20.54
CA GLU A 212 5.63 -3.78 -20.20
C GLU A 212 4.67 -4.10 -19.04
N VAL A 213 4.06 -5.30 -19.11
CA VAL A 213 3.25 -5.81 -18.01
C VAL A 213 4.16 -6.67 -17.12
N VAL A 214 4.35 -6.24 -15.88
CA VAL A 214 5.25 -6.88 -14.92
C VAL A 214 4.50 -7.43 -13.72
N TYR A 215 4.92 -8.60 -13.22
CA TYR A 215 4.45 -9.13 -11.95
C TYR A 215 5.32 -8.62 -10.80
N ARG A 216 4.69 -8.28 -9.67
CA ARG A 216 5.36 -7.82 -8.45
C ARG A 216 4.98 -8.70 -7.25
N PRO A 217 5.96 -9.31 -6.57
CA PRO A 217 5.73 -9.96 -5.28
C PRO A 217 5.14 -8.99 -4.27
N VAL A 218 4.47 -9.50 -3.22
CA VAL A 218 3.73 -8.66 -2.26
C VAL A 218 4.59 -7.56 -1.65
N ASP A 219 5.86 -7.84 -1.31
CA ASP A 219 6.80 -6.88 -0.72
C ASP A 219 7.32 -5.83 -1.71
N ARG A 220 7.02 -5.99 -3.01
CA ARG A 220 7.41 -5.06 -4.09
C ARG A 220 6.25 -4.26 -4.68
N ARG A 221 5.03 -4.44 -4.17
CA ARG A 221 3.86 -3.66 -4.55
C ARG A 221 3.92 -2.27 -3.93
N GLU A 222 3.21 -1.32 -4.52
CA GLU A 222 3.09 0.03 -3.98
C GLU A 222 2.50 0.01 -2.56
N ASN A 223 2.95 0.95 -1.73
CA ASN A 223 2.44 1.09 -0.37
C ASN A 223 1.33 2.13 -0.36
N TYR A 224 0.16 1.72 0.10
CA TYR A 224 -1.00 2.59 0.29
C TYR A 224 -1.22 2.84 1.77
N VAL A 225 -1.78 4.00 2.10
CA VAL A 225 -2.21 4.36 3.44
C VAL A 225 -3.68 4.72 3.41
N LYS A 226 -4.48 4.04 4.23
CA LYS A 226 -5.93 4.23 4.33
C LYS A 226 -6.39 3.99 5.77
N ARG A 227 -7.63 4.40 6.04
CA ARG A 227 -8.29 4.12 7.32
C ARG A 227 -9.03 2.79 7.28
N CYS A 228 -8.83 1.95 8.30
CA CYS A 228 -9.58 0.72 8.48
C CYS A 228 -11.01 1.05 8.93
N VAL A 229 -12.00 0.75 8.11
CA VAL A 229 -13.42 1.02 8.39
C VAL A 229 -14.24 -0.27 8.62
N GLY A 230 -13.80 -1.40 8.04
CA GLY A 230 -14.43 -2.69 8.19
C GLY A 230 -13.44 -3.76 8.64
N MET A 231 -13.88 -4.59 9.58
CA MET A 231 -13.09 -5.66 10.21
C MET A 231 -13.48 -7.02 9.65
N PRO A 232 -12.64 -8.06 9.81
CA PRO A 232 -12.99 -9.42 9.41
C PRO A 232 -14.27 -9.91 10.10
N GLY A 233 -15.25 -10.35 9.30
CA GLY A 233 -16.56 -10.81 9.76
C GLY A 233 -17.66 -9.76 9.74
N ASP A 234 -17.32 -8.47 9.57
CA ASP A 234 -18.30 -7.39 9.42
C ASP A 234 -19.09 -7.50 8.11
N THR A 235 -20.33 -7.05 8.13
CA THR A 235 -21.09 -6.71 6.91
C THR A 235 -20.99 -5.21 6.68
N PHE A 236 -20.24 -4.84 5.65
CA PHE A 236 -19.92 -3.46 5.29
C PHE A 236 -20.88 -2.92 4.23
N GLU A 237 -21.32 -1.69 4.39
CA GLU A 237 -22.21 -1.02 3.46
C GLU A 237 -21.99 0.49 3.49
N ILE A 238 -22.19 1.16 2.34
CA ILE A 238 -22.28 2.62 2.25
C ILE A 238 -23.68 2.93 1.68
N ARG A 239 -24.40 3.85 2.35
CA ARG A 239 -25.69 4.38 1.89
C ARG A 239 -25.61 5.89 1.94
N ASP A 240 -25.79 6.53 0.81
CA ASP A 240 -25.71 7.99 0.70
C ASP A 240 -24.44 8.55 1.39
N ASN A 241 -23.29 8.01 1.01
CA ASN A 241 -21.96 8.38 1.56
C ASN A 241 -21.75 8.06 3.06
N GLN A 242 -22.75 7.55 3.78
CA GLN A 242 -22.62 7.14 5.17
C GLN A 242 -22.22 5.67 5.26
N VAL A 243 -21.17 5.37 6.00
CA VAL A 243 -20.69 3.98 6.23
C VAL A 243 -21.53 3.33 7.32
N TYR A 244 -21.96 2.10 7.03
CA TYR A 244 -22.63 1.21 7.96
C TYR A 244 -21.83 -0.06 8.14
N VAL A 245 -21.84 -0.59 9.34
CA VAL A 245 -21.28 -1.89 9.70
C VAL A 245 -22.31 -2.66 10.50
N ASP A 246 -22.63 -3.87 10.05
CA ASP A 246 -23.68 -4.71 10.63
C ASP A 246 -25.02 -3.95 10.79
N GLY A 247 -25.36 -3.16 9.76
CA GLY A 247 -26.56 -2.33 9.70
C GLY A 247 -26.56 -1.07 10.59
N LYS A 248 -25.47 -0.79 11.31
CA LYS A 248 -25.33 0.39 12.16
C LYS A 248 -24.41 1.42 11.53
N ALA A 249 -24.84 2.69 11.49
CA ALA A 249 -24.00 3.78 11.04
C ALA A 249 -22.78 3.91 11.96
N ILE A 250 -21.60 4.01 11.38
CA ILE A 250 -20.38 4.33 12.13
C ILE A 250 -20.08 5.81 12.05
N GLU A 251 -19.46 6.37 13.08
CA GLU A 251 -19.04 7.76 13.09
C GLU A 251 -18.00 8.02 12.02
N ASN A 252 -18.24 9.03 11.20
CA ASN A 252 -17.26 9.46 10.21
C ASN A 252 -16.09 10.21 10.88
N PRO A 253 -14.87 10.09 10.33
CA PRO A 253 -13.75 10.91 10.80
C PRO A 253 -14.10 12.41 10.74
N ARG A 254 -13.64 13.19 11.73
CA ARG A 254 -13.89 14.64 11.78
C ARG A 254 -13.44 15.36 10.50
N ASN A 255 -12.39 14.86 9.87
CA ASN A 255 -11.75 15.46 8.68
C ASN A 255 -12.21 14.82 7.38
N ILE A 256 -13.33 14.08 7.37
CA ILE A 256 -13.88 13.49 6.13
C ILE A 256 -14.14 14.57 5.09
N GLN A 257 -13.82 14.28 3.84
CA GLN A 257 -14.06 15.19 2.72
C GLN A 257 -14.85 14.48 1.62
N PHE A 258 -15.74 15.27 1.00
CA PHE A 258 -16.43 14.93 -0.24
C PHE A 258 -16.24 16.07 -1.23
N ASN A 259 -16.32 15.77 -2.51
CA ASN A 259 -16.25 16.76 -3.56
C ASN A 259 -17.59 17.50 -3.71
N TYR A 260 -17.50 18.79 -3.97
CA TYR A 260 -18.65 19.66 -4.21
C TYR A 260 -18.40 20.54 -5.43
N PHE A 261 -19.45 20.76 -6.19
CA PHE A 261 -19.55 21.82 -7.18
C PHE A 261 -20.13 23.05 -6.49
N VAL A 262 -19.39 24.14 -6.48
CA VAL A 262 -19.77 25.41 -5.81
C VAL A 262 -19.85 26.51 -6.86
N MET A 263 -21.08 26.95 -7.16
CA MET A 263 -21.32 28.04 -8.09
C MET A 263 -21.41 29.36 -7.35
N LEU A 264 -20.74 30.36 -7.86
CA LEU A 264 -20.75 31.73 -7.36
C LEU A 264 -21.64 32.60 -8.25
N GLN A 265 -22.10 33.74 -7.72
CA GLN A 265 -22.78 34.75 -8.52
C GLN A 265 -21.84 35.32 -9.61
N PRO A 266 -22.38 35.80 -10.74
CA PRO A 266 -21.59 36.39 -11.80
C PRO A 266 -20.62 37.47 -11.28
N GLY A 267 -19.39 37.44 -11.77
CA GLY A 267 -18.34 38.37 -11.37
C GLY A 267 -17.56 38.02 -10.09
N TYR A 268 -18.02 37.05 -9.31
CA TYR A 268 -17.33 36.62 -8.09
C TYR A 268 -16.35 35.48 -8.37
N ARG A 269 -15.25 35.45 -7.60
CA ARG A 269 -14.28 34.37 -7.57
C ARG A 269 -13.77 34.17 -6.14
N PHE A 270 -13.40 32.95 -5.79
CA PHE A 270 -12.66 32.72 -4.56
C PHE A 270 -11.23 33.26 -4.66
N SER A 271 -10.80 33.95 -3.61
CA SER A 271 -9.42 34.38 -3.44
C SER A 271 -8.56 33.25 -2.88
N GLU A 272 -7.24 33.35 -3.09
CA GLU A 272 -6.27 32.41 -2.50
C GLU A 272 -6.35 32.34 -0.97
N LYS A 273 -6.69 33.48 -0.33
CA LYS A 273 -6.90 33.53 1.12
C LYS A 273 -8.08 32.65 1.53
N GLN A 274 -9.19 32.73 0.80
CA GLN A 274 -10.39 31.94 1.10
C GLN A 274 -10.16 30.43 0.88
N PHE A 275 -9.45 30.03 -0.18
CA PHE A 275 -9.07 28.64 -0.36
C PHE A 275 -8.20 28.13 0.80
N ARG A 276 -7.23 28.90 1.26
CA ARG A 276 -6.44 28.56 2.46
C ARG A 276 -7.28 28.44 3.72
N GLU A 277 -8.24 29.34 3.94
CA GLU A 277 -9.17 29.29 5.08
C GLU A 277 -10.11 28.08 5.03
N LEU A 278 -10.52 27.66 3.83
CA LEU A 278 -11.28 26.42 3.59
C LEU A 278 -10.38 25.18 3.66
N GLY A 279 -9.07 25.39 3.61
CA GLY A 279 -8.10 24.32 3.59
C GLY A 279 -8.11 23.53 2.29
N VAL A 280 -8.47 24.12 1.17
CA VAL A 280 -8.45 23.49 -0.16
C VAL A 280 -7.12 23.81 -0.83
N SER A 281 -6.38 22.76 -1.22
CA SER A 281 -5.09 22.91 -1.89
C SER A 281 -5.27 23.35 -3.36
N VAL A 282 -4.18 23.81 -3.98
CA VAL A 282 -4.19 24.18 -5.40
C VAL A 282 -4.47 22.96 -6.27
N ASP A 283 -3.92 21.80 -5.89
CA ASP A 283 -4.00 20.57 -6.66
C ASP A 283 -5.38 19.89 -6.56
N ASP A 284 -6.13 20.17 -5.49
CA ASP A 284 -7.44 19.55 -5.23
C ASP A 284 -8.62 20.38 -5.74
N ARG A 285 -8.39 21.57 -6.30
CA ARG A 285 -9.46 22.44 -6.80
C ARG A 285 -9.41 22.58 -8.32
N ARG A 286 -10.58 22.57 -8.95
CA ARG A 286 -10.73 22.80 -10.39
C ARG A 286 -11.73 23.93 -10.64
N PHE A 287 -11.43 24.77 -11.63
CA PHE A 287 -12.36 25.78 -12.15
C PHE A 287 -13.07 25.23 -13.37
N VAL A 288 -14.21 24.55 -13.15
CA VAL A 288 -14.85 23.69 -14.15
C VAL A 288 -15.75 24.44 -15.12
N SER A 289 -16.21 25.66 -14.82
CA SER A 289 -17.06 26.45 -15.70
C SER A 289 -16.44 26.80 -17.07
N ALA A 290 -15.11 26.78 -17.18
CA ALA A 290 -14.38 27.03 -18.43
C ALA A 290 -14.00 25.76 -19.18
N GLU A 291 -14.22 24.58 -18.59
CA GLU A 291 -13.84 23.28 -19.17
C GLU A 291 -14.98 22.66 -19.94
N ARG A 292 -14.88 22.58 -21.28
CA ARG A 292 -15.94 22.00 -22.15
C ARG A 292 -16.36 20.60 -21.76
N GLY A 293 -15.47 19.80 -21.20
CA GLY A 293 -15.75 18.42 -20.77
C GLY A 293 -16.78 18.31 -19.64
N TRP A 294 -17.02 19.37 -18.89
CA TRP A 294 -17.98 19.39 -17.79
C TRP A 294 -19.33 19.97 -18.14
N TYR A 295 -19.53 20.45 -19.39
CA TYR A 295 -20.74 21.19 -19.75
C TYR A 295 -22.02 20.39 -19.51
N GLU A 296 -22.11 19.17 -20.04
CA GLU A 296 -23.28 18.30 -19.92
C GLU A 296 -23.50 17.85 -18.47
N ASP A 297 -22.40 17.54 -17.76
CA ASP A 297 -22.47 17.16 -16.34
C ASP A 297 -23.01 18.30 -15.48
N LEU A 298 -22.57 19.54 -15.73
CA LEU A 298 -23.08 20.71 -15.01
C LEU A 298 -24.56 20.95 -15.29
N LEU A 299 -25.02 20.78 -16.52
CA LEU A 299 -26.45 20.83 -16.86
C LEU A 299 -27.23 19.73 -16.13
N ALA A 300 -26.73 18.50 -16.11
CA ALA A 300 -27.35 17.37 -15.43
C ALA A 300 -27.43 17.58 -13.90
N LEU A 301 -26.46 18.29 -13.31
CA LEU A 301 -26.47 18.72 -11.92
C LEU A 301 -27.39 19.93 -11.66
N GLY A 302 -28.07 20.41 -12.72
CA GLY A 302 -29.01 21.52 -12.66
C GLY A 302 -28.35 22.89 -12.48
N PHE A 303 -27.10 23.06 -12.88
CA PHE A 303 -26.51 24.38 -13.06
C PHE A 303 -27.03 24.98 -14.37
N MET A 304 -27.29 26.29 -14.36
CA MET A 304 -27.82 26.99 -15.53
C MET A 304 -26.77 27.94 -16.09
N PRO A 305 -26.47 27.89 -17.40
CA PRO A 305 -25.67 28.89 -18.08
C PRO A 305 -26.46 30.21 -18.21
N ASP A 306 -25.74 31.29 -18.50
CA ASP A 306 -26.33 32.58 -18.86
C ASP A 306 -26.89 32.59 -20.31
N SER A 307 -27.37 33.76 -20.75
CA SER A 307 -27.92 33.95 -22.11
C SER A 307 -26.92 33.65 -23.24
N ASP A 308 -25.64 33.73 -22.96
CA ASP A 308 -24.56 33.48 -23.92
C ASP A 308 -24.06 32.04 -23.87
N GLY A 309 -24.70 31.18 -23.06
CA GLY A 309 -24.35 29.76 -22.85
C GLY A 309 -23.15 29.55 -21.94
N ALA A 310 -22.70 30.57 -21.22
CA ALA A 310 -21.58 30.46 -20.30
C ALA A 310 -22.03 30.24 -18.86
N PHE A 311 -21.33 29.37 -18.12
CA PHE A 311 -21.58 29.24 -16.69
C PHE A 311 -20.90 30.34 -15.89
N PRO A 312 -21.52 30.85 -14.82
CA PRO A 312 -20.83 31.60 -13.78
C PRO A 312 -19.64 30.81 -13.21
N SER A 313 -18.85 31.43 -12.32
CA SER A 313 -17.73 30.72 -11.69
C SER A 313 -18.19 29.49 -10.94
N ILE A 314 -17.78 28.29 -11.37
CA ILE A 314 -18.04 27.02 -10.70
C ILE A 314 -16.71 26.38 -10.35
N TYR A 315 -16.54 26.06 -9.08
CA TYR A 315 -15.39 25.34 -8.55
C TYR A 315 -15.80 23.91 -8.16
N HIS A 316 -15.01 22.94 -8.58
CA HIS A 316 -15.08 21.57 -8.11
C HIS A 316 -13.95 21.35 -7.12
N MET A 317 -14.26 20.99 -5.86
CA MET A 317 -13.28 20.90 -4.78
C MET A 317 -13.76 20.06 -3.60
N PRO A 318 -12.82 19.39 -2.87
CA PRO A 318 -13.13 18.65 -1.66
C PRO A 318 -13.37 19.62 -0.48
N LEU A 319 -14.45 19.38 0.27
CA LEU A 319 -14.77 20.14 1.45
C LEU A 319 -15.02 19.23 2.65
N THR A 320 -14.47 19.58 3.79
CA THR A 320 -14.90 19.02 5.08
C THR A 320 -16.26 19.57 5.47
N PRO A 321 -17.01 18.94 6.40
CA PRO A 321 -18.28 19.49 6.92
C PRO A 321 -18.14 20.92 7.45
N GLU A 322 -17.02 21.24 8.09
CA GLU A 322 -16.72 22.59 8.59
C GLU A 322 -16.52 23.58 7.44
N ALA A 323 -15.71 23.22 6.43
CA ALA A 323 -15.47 24.05 5.27
C ALA A 323 -16.76 24.28 4.46
N LEU A 324 -17.57 23.23 4.27
CA LEU A 324 -18.88 23.33 3.63
C LEU A 324 -19.81 24.31 4.35
N ASN A 325 -19.87 24.26 5.68
CA ASN A 325 -20.65 25.18 6.47
C ASN A 325 -20.14 26.63 6.37
N ARG A 326 -18.85 26.86 6.16
CA ARG A 326 -18.29 28.19 5.88
C ARG A 326 -18.68 28.68 4.49
N VAL A 327 -18.56 27.81 3.46
CA VAL A 327 -18.92 28.13 2.07
C VAL A 327 -20.40 28.52 1.98
N LYS A 328 -21.29 27.81 2.66
CA LYS A 328 -22.74 28.13 2.72
C LYS A 328 -23.05 29.52 3.28
N LYS A 329 -22.15 30.11 4.06
CA LYS A 329 -22.33 31.46 4.66
C LYS A 329 -21.86 32.58 3.74
N TYR A 330 -21.16 32.31 2.64
CA TYR A 330 -20.74 33.35 1.72
C TYR A 330 -21.94 33.85 0.90
N PRO A 331 -22.27 35.16 0.95
CA PRO A 331 -23.48 35.70 0.32
C PRO A 331 -23.47 35.61 -1.21
N TYR A 332 -22.31 35.46 -1.80
CA TYR A 332 -22.13 35.32 -3.26
C TYR A 332 -22.08 33.87 -3.76
N VAL A 333 -22.27 32.89 -2.87
CA VAL A 333 -22.45 31.48 -3.27
C VAL A 333 -23.90 31.27 -3.65
N SER A 334 -24.15 30.90 -4.90
CA SER A 334 -25.51 30.74 -5.44
C SER A 334 -26.03 29.31 -5.36
N LYS A 335 -25.15 28.31 -5.57
CA LYS A 335 -25.54 26.90 -5.56
C LYS A 335 -24.38 26.02 -5.11
N ILE A 336 -24.68 24.99 -4.35
CA ILE A 336 -23.74 23.94 -3.94
C ILE A 336 -24.39 22.58 -4.24
N VAL A 337 -23.68 21.72 -4.97
CA VAL A 337 -24.10 20.35 -5.25
C VAL A 337 -22.97 19.42 -4.86
N GLN A 338 -23.27 18.39 -4.08
CA GLN A 338 -22.29 17.33 -3.79
C GLN A 338 -22.10 16.49 -5.04
N GLU A 339 -20.87 16.07 -5.30
CA GLU A 339 -20.55 15.22 -6.45
C GLU A 339 -21.29 13.87 -6.33
N PRO A 340 -22.08 13.47 -7.35
CA PRO A 340 -22.76 12.18 -7.34
C PRO A 340 -21.79 11.01 -7.29
N GLY A 341 -22.12 9.96 -6.56
CA GLY A 341 -21.31 8.75 -6.46
C GLY A 341 -20.97 8.10 -7.80
N ALA A 342 -21.88 8.22 -8.77
CA ALA A 342 -21.69 7.70 -10.13
C ALA A 342 -20.53 8.34 -10.90
N PHE A 343 -20.10 9.57 -10.55
CA PHE A 343 -18.94 10.24 -11.18
C PHE A 343 -17.62 9.53 -10.86
N GLY A 344 -17.57 8.74 -9.79
CA GLY A 344 -16.41 7.89 -9.45
C GLY A 344 -16.24 6.67 -10.33
N GLY A 345 -17.16 6.44 -11.28
CA GLY A 345 -17.17 5.24 -12.10
C GLY A 345 -17.72 4.01 -11.36
N GLU A 346 -17.46 2.83 -11.93
CA GLU A 346 -17.91 1.56 -11.38
C GLU A 346 -17.10 1.18 -10.14
N ALA A 347 -17.79 0.82 -9.05
CA ALA A 347 -17.15 0.33 -7.84
C ALA A 347 -16.77 -1.16 -7.95
N TYR A 348 -15.78 -1.58 -7.13
CA TYR A 348 -15.39 -3.00 -7.02
C TYR A 348 -16.57 -3.88 -6.57
N PRO A 349 -16.71 -5.09 -7.12
CA PRO A 349 -15.91 -5.66 -8.22
C PRO A 349 -16.47 -5.20 -9.59
N LEU A 350 -15.55 -4.84 -10.49
CA LEU A 350 -15.91 -4.40 -11.84
C LEU A 350 -16.74 -5.46 -12.57
N GLY A 351 -17.79 -5.04 -13.27
CA GLY A 351 -18.71 -5.93 -13.97
C GLY A 351 -19.71 -6.65 -13.06
N TYR A 352 -19.84 -6.25 -11.79
CA TYR A 352 -20.80 -6.86 -10.86
C TYR A 352 -22.27 -6.56 -11.23
N GLY A 353 -22.52 -5.39 -11.84
CA GLY A 353 -23.83 -5.04 -12.39
C GLY A 353 -24.92 -4.73 -11.36
N ARG A 354 -24.57 -4.52 -10.09
CA ARG A 354 -25.52 -4.16 -9.02
C ARG A 354 -25.71 -2.66 -8.84
N GLY A 355 -25.10 -1.84 -9.70
CA GLY A 355 -25.20 -0.38 -9.60
C GLY A 355 -24.45 0.22 -8.39
N TRP A 356 -23.48 -0.51 -7.85
CA TRP A 356 -22.67 0.01 -6.74
C TRP A 356 -21.81 1.17 -7.19
N THR A 357 -21.83 2.21 -6.39
CA THR A 357 -21.02 3.41 -6.54
C THR A 357 -20.20 3.64 -5.28
N ARG A 358 -19.35 4.66 -5.28
CA ARG A 358 -18.63 5.05 -4.06
C ARG A 358 -19.53 5.63 -2.97
N ALA A 359 -20.75 6.14 -3.35
CA ALA A 359 -21.73 6.69 -2.40
C ALA A 359 -22.70 5.62 -1.89
N ASP A 360 -22.97 4.58 -2.71
CA ASP A 360 -23.91 3.49 -2.40
C ASP A 360 -23.27 2.16 -2.75
N PHE A 361 -22.83 1.42 -1.75
CA PHE A 361 -22.02 0.21 -1.89
C PHE A 361 -22.45 -0.87 -0.89
N GLY A 362 -22.46 -2.10 -1.34
CA GLY A 362 -22.76 -3.23 -0.46
C GLY A 362 -24.23 -3.66 -0.47
N PRO A 363 -24.66 -4.50 0.50
CA PRO A 363 -23.84 -5.04 1.59
C PRO A 363 -22.75 -6.03 1.12
N LEU A 364 -21.57 -5.95 1.71
CA LEU A 364 -20.44 -6.85 1.50
C LEU A 364 -20.01 -7.47 2.82
N TRP A 365 -20.10 -8.78 2.96
CA TRP A 365 -19.49 -9.47 4.10
C TRP A 365 -17.97 -9.54 3.92
N ILE A 366 -17.22 -9.08 4.91
CA ILE A 366 -15.75 -9.05 4.89
C ILE A 366 -15.22 -10.40 5.38
N PRO A 367 -14.46 -11.15 4.54
CA PRO A 367 -14.02 -12.48 4.91
C PRO A 367 -13.15 -12.51 6.17
N LYS A 368 -13.36 -13.54 7.00
CA LYS A 368 -12.64 -13.76 8.24
C LYS A 368 -12.03 -15.15 8.24
N ARG A 369 -10.81 -15.25 8.73
CA ARG A 369 -10.08 -16.51 8.83
C ARG A 369 -10.90 -17.58 9.56
N GLY A 370 -11.01 -18.77 8.95
CA GLY A 370 -11.72 -19.90 9.49
C GLY A 370 -13.23 -19.88 9.28
N GLU A 371 -13.79 -18.76 8.83
CA GLU A 371 -15.22 -18.64 8.48
C GLU A 371 -15.45 -19.12 7.04
N THR A 372 -16.67 -19.61 6.80
CA THR A 372 -17.06 -20.18 5.50
C THR A 372 -18.15 -19.32 4.87
N VAL A 373 -17.99 -19.00 3.57
CA VAL A 373 -19.02 -18.36 2.77
C VAL A 373 -19.62 -19.38 1.80
N ARG A 374 -20.93 -19.38 1.65
CA ARG A 374 -21.59 -20.09 0.55
C ARG A 374 -21.35 -19.35 -0.75
N LEU A 375 -20.81 -20.02 -1.76
CA LEU A 375 -20.56 -19.45 -3.08
C LEU A 375 -21.79 -19.63 -3.98
N THR A 376 -22.18 -18.56 -4.63
CA THR A 376 -23.28 -18.52 -5.57
C THR A 376 -22.85 -17.77 -6.84
N ALA A 377 -23.64 -17.89 -7.91
CA ALA A 377 -23.40 -17.11 -9.12
C ALA A 377 -23.43 -15.58 -8.86
N GLU A 378 -24.19 -15.16 -7.85
CA GLU A 378 -24.32 -13.75 -7.49
C GLU A 378 -23.12 -13.18 -6.73
N ASN A 379 -22.54 -13.96 -5.80
CA ASN A 379 -21.44 -13.48 -4.98
C ASN A 379 -20.04 -13.94 -5.46
N TYR A 380 -19.98 -14.71 -6.55
CA TYR A 380 -18.73 -15.20 -7.13
C TYR A 380 -17.70 -14.07 -7.34
N LEU A 381 -18.12 -12.98 -8.00
CA LEU A 381 -17.25 -11.85 -8.31
C LEU A 381 -16.77 -11.12 -7.04
N LEU A 382 -17.56 -11.08 -5.96
CA LEU A 382 -17.20 -10.44 -4.71
C LEU A 382 -15.97 -11.12 -4.06
N TYR A 383 -15.88 -12.44 -4.18
CA TYR A 383 -14.84 -13.23 -3.50
C TYR A 383 -13.80 -13.82 -4.44
N GLU A 384 -13.98 -13.69 -5.76
CA GLU A 384 -13.07 -14.27 -6.77
C GLU A 384 -11.61 -13.91 -6.51
N ARG A 385 -11.29 -12.63 -6.34
CA ARG A 385 -9.91 -12.20 -6.12
C ARG A 385 -9.36 -12.66 -4.78
N ALA A 386 -10.16 -12.66 -3.72
CA ALA A 386 -9.75 -13.15 -2.43
C ALA A 386 -9.36 -14.63 -2.50
N ILE A 387 -10.20 -15.45 -3.12
CA ILE A 387 -9.99 -16.90 -3.22
C ILE A 387 -8.85 -17.24 -4.19
N ARG A 388 -8.85 -16.63 -5.39
CA ARG A 388 -7.90 -16.94 -6.45
C ARG A 388 -6.53 -16.29 -6.21
N ASP A 389 -6.51 -14.96 -6.10
CA ASP A 389 -5.27 -14.20 -6.18
C ASP A 389 -4.58 -14.05 -4.82
N HIS A 390 -5.35 -13.93 -3.73
CA HIS A 390 -4.79 -13.75 -2.40
C HIS A 390 -4.55 -15.07 -1.67
N GLU A 391 -5.44 -16.06 -1.84
CA GLU A 391 -5.29 -17.37 -1.19
C GLU A 391 -4.75 -18.46 -2.12
N GLY A 392 -4.41 -18.10 -3.37
CA GLY A 392 -3.63 -18.94 -4.30
C GLY A 392 -4.38 -20.16 -4.83
N ASN A 393 -5.71 -20.08 -4.94
CA ASN A 393 -6.50 -21.18 -5.48
C ASN A 393 -6.75 -20.99 -6.99
N ARG A 394 -6.96 -22.09 -7.69
CA ARG A 394 -7.52 -22.06 -9.04
C ARG A 394 -9.04 -22.01 -8.91
N LEU A 395 -9.67 -20.88 -9.25
CA LEU A 395 -11.10 -20.68 -9.18
C LEU A 395 -11.67 -20.55 -10.60
N GLU A 396 -12.65 -21.37 -10.93
CA GLU A 396 -13.27 -21.42 -12.25
C GLU A 396 -14.80 -21.52 -12.12
N ARG A 397 -15.48 -20.97 -13.11
CA ARG A 397 -16.93 -21.14 -13.29
C ARG A 397 -17.20 -21.81 -14.64
N ARG A 398 -17.90 -22.96 -14.62
CA ARG A 398 -18.25 -23.74 -15.80
C ARG A 398 -19.71 -24.15 -15.68
N ASP A 399 -20.50 -23.88 -16.72
CA ASP A 399 -21.91 -24.25 -16.77
C ASP A 399 -22.74 -23.87 -15.53
N GLY A 400 -22.45 -22.68 -14.97
CA GLY A 400 -23.11 -22.17 -13.77
C GLY A 400 -22.60 -22.75 -12.44
N ARG A 401 -21.73 -23.75 -12.46
CA ARG A 401 -21.09 -24.36 -11.29
C ARG A 401 -19.72 -23.74 -10.99
N ILE A 402 -19.33 -23.75 -9.75
CA ILE A 402 -18.06 -23.20 -9.27
C ILE A 402 -17.11 -24.35 -8.95
N PHE A 403 -15.86 -24.25 -9.38
CA PHE A 403 -14.80 -25.21 -9.14
C PHE A 403 -13.61 -24.53 -8.45
N ILE A 404 -13.13 -25.14 -7.38
CA ILE A 404 -11.93 -24.70 -6.65
C ILE A 404 -10.89 -25.83 -6.74
N ASN A 405 -9.72 -25.51 -7.31
CA ASN A 405 -8.64 -26.47 -7.55
C ASN A 405 -9.06 -27.71 -8.34
N GLY A 406 -10.09 -27.59 -9.18
CA GLY A 406 -10.63 -28.64 -10.03
C GLY A 406 -11.80 -29.45 -9.42
N GLU A 407 -12.14 -29.23 -8.16
CA GLU A 407 -13.27 -29.84 -7.47
C GLU A 407 -14.47 -28.91 -7.44
N GLU A 408 -15.68 -29.43 -7.66
CA GLU A 408 -16.92 -28.66 -7.53
C GLU A 408 -17.11 -28.23 -6.09
N ALA A 409 -17.39 -26.93 -5.86
CA ALA A 409 -17.53 -26.37 -4.52
C ALA A 409 -18.70 -25.37 -4.48
N ASP A 410 -19.54 -25.50 -3.45
CA ASP A 410 -20.64 -24.58 -3.13
C ASP A 410 -20.30 -23.60 -2.03
N SER A 411 -19.10 -23.71 -1.47
CA SER A 411 -18.65 -22.91 -0.33
C SER A 411 -17.12 -22.81 -0.28
N TYR A 412 -16.62 -21.79 0.43
CA TYR A 412 -15.20 -21.60 0.63
C TYR A 412 -14.89 -21.16 2.06
N ARG A 413 -13.91 -21.81 2.69
CA ARG A 413 -13.40 -21.45 4.01
C ARG A 413 -12.15 -20.60 3.87
N PHE A 414 -12.21 -19.35 4.33
CA PHE A 414 -11.10 -18.40 4.21
C PHE A 414 -9.92 -18.76 5.13
N LYS A 415 -8.71 -18.57 4.61
CA LYS A 415 -7.44 -18.83 5.31
C LYS A 415 -6.86 -17.56 5.92
N MET A 416 -7.33 -16.37 5.50
CA MET A 416 -6.84 -15.07 5.93
C MET A 416 -7.97 -14.18 6.44
N ASP A 417 -7.60 -13.16 7.21
CA ASP A 417 -8.47 -12.05 7.60
C ASP A 417 -8.41 -10.96 6.54
N TYR A 418 -9.56 -10.38 6.20
CA TYR A 418 -9.70 -9.28 5.26
C TYR A 418 -10.21 -8.04 5.97
N TYR A 419 -9.92 -6.87 5.39
CA TYR A 419 -10.26 -5.58 5.97
C TYR A 419 -10.77 -4.65 4.88
N MET A 420 -11.75 -3.79 5.22
CA MET A 420 -12.17 -2.71 4.33
C MET A 420 -11.44 -1.43 4.71
N MET A 421 -10.79 -0.82 3.72
CA MET A 421 -9.98 0.38 3.88
C MET A 421 -10.54 1.51 3.04
N LEU A 422 -10.73 2.69 3.64
CA LEU A 422 -11.17 3.90 2.92
C LEU A 422 -10.21 5.07 3.17
N GLY A 423 -10.14 5.99 2.22
CA GLY A 423 -9.54 7.30 2.44
C GLY A 423 -10.49 8.23 3.16
N ASP A 424 -9.98 9.22 3.88
CA ASP A 424 -10.81 10.24 4.52
C ASP A 424 -11.29 11.29 3.48
N ASN A 425 -10.53 11.50 2.41
CA ASN A 425 -10.96 12.24 1.22
C ASN A 425 -11.64 11.26 0.26
N ARG A 426 -12.96 11.06 0.45
CA ARG A 426 -13.73 9.95 -0.09
C ARG A 426 -13.76 9.89 -1.61
N ASP A 427 -13.87 11.03 -2.25
CA ASP A 427 -13.99 11.13 -3.71
C ASP A 427 -12.63 11.22 -4.42
N ASN A 428 -11.54 11.54 -3.68
CA ASN A 428 -10.17 11.60 -4.19
C ASN A 428 -9.30 10.46 -3.64
N SER A 429 -9.91 9.32 -3.36
CA SER A 429 -9.24 8.12 -2.87
C SER A 429 -9.47 6.95 -3.83
N ALA A 430 -8.38 6.37 -4.35
CA ALA A 430 -8.42 5.13 -5.12
C ALA A 430 -8.62 3.91 -4.22
#